data_1be476e0fafb374aef089a28d9abfb5f
#
_entry.id   1be476e0fafb374aef089a28d9abfb5f
#
_cell.length_a   1.000
_cell.length_b   1.000
_cell.length_c   1.000
_cell.angle_alpha   90.00
_cell.angle_beta   90.00
_cell.angle_gamma   90.00
#
_symmetry.space_group_name_H-M   'P 1'
#
loop_
_entity.id
_entity.type
_entity.pdbx_description
1 polymer ?
#
loop_
_entity_poly.entity_id
_entity_poly.type
_entity_poly.pdbx_seq_one_letter_code
_entity_poly.pdbx_strand_id
1 'polypeptide(L)'
;MFLTDRKLERRIAELKEYRYRDIINLNEFTVQEDTQGVVNPVLPEVFTGWDTLRVGDTWKGRDLFLWMHRVIQVPAEWKGKKIVGIFDFGNTGAGNNAGFESMLYLNGKMYQGVDANHKEVFFDDTYCGTNMYVTFRLWSGLEGGGVPTPQEHRIARAD
;
A
#
# COMPACT_ATOMS: atom_id res chain seq x y z
N MET A 1 15.15 34.26 16.20
CA MET A 1 15.50 32.86 15.83
C MET A 1 14.36 31.87 16.01
N PHE A 2 13.44 32.11 16.93
CA PHE A 2 12.34 31.19 17.27
C PHE A 2 11.23 30.97 16.23
N LEU A 3 11.18 31.71 15.15
CA LEU A 3 10.12 31.61 14.13
C LEU A 3 10.54 30.83 12.88
N THR A 4 11.84 30.51 12.72
CA THR A 4 12.35 29.89 11.49
C THR A 4 11.90 28.45 11.37
N ASP A 5 12.00 27.67 12.44
CA ASP A 5 11.63 26.25 12.44
C ASP A 5 10.12 26.08 12.20
N ARG A 6 9.29 26.85 12.90
CA ARG A 6 7.85 26.85 12.69
C ARG A 6 7.43 27.30 11.29
N LYS A 7 8.15 28.27 10.70
CA LYS A 7 7.91 28.69 9.32
C LYS A 7 8.31 27.60 8.34
N LEU A 8 9.43 26.93 8.59
CA LEU A 8 9.91 25.82 7.78
C LEU A 8 8.93 24.64 7.84
N GLU A 9 8.50 24.23 9.03
CA GLU A 9 7.49 23.18 9.24
C GLU A 9 6.19 23.49 8.50
N ARG A 10 5.73 24.75 8.60
CA ARG A 10 4.51 25.19 7.89
C ARG A 10 4.70 25.13 6.38
N ARG A 11 5.84 25.56 5.84
CA ARG A 11 6.15 25.47 4.42
C ARG A 11 6.27 24.04 3.93
N ILE A 12 6.87 23.16 4.72
CA ILE A 12 6.92 21.72 4.41
C ILE A 12 5.51 21.14 4.37
N ALA A 13 4.66 21.50 5.33
CA ALA A 13 3.27 21.05 5.35
C ALA A 13 2.48 21.54 4.13
N GLU A 14 2.62 22.83 3.75
CA GLU A 14 2.02 23.39 2.54
C GLU A 14 2.51 22.67 1.27
N LEU A 15 3.81 22.40 1.15
CA LEU A 15 4.38 21.70 -0.01
C LEU A 15 3.97 20.23 -0.11
N LYS A 16 3.71 19.57 1.00
CA LYS A 16 3.23 18.17 1.01
C LYS A 16 1.90 18.00 0.25
N GLU A 17 1.03 19.01 0.27
CA GLU A 17 -0.26 18.98 -0.44
C GLU A 17 -0.09 18.99 -1.97
N TYR A 18 1.05 19.50 -2.46
CA TYR A 18 1.34 19.55 -3.89
C TYR A 18 2.15 18.36 -4.41
N ARG A 19 2.53 17.44 -3.51
CA ARG A 19 3.37 16.29 -3.83
C ARG A 19 2.67 15.29 -4.76
N TYR A 20 1.36 15.13 -4.58
CA TYR A 20 0.54 14.18 -5.32
C TYR A 20 -0.61 14.88 -6.01
N ARG A 21 -0.85 14.53 -7.28
CA ARG A 21 -1.94 15.06 -8.09
C ARG A 21 -2.76 13.94 -8.67
N ASP A 22 -4.00 14.26 -9.07
CA ASP A 22 -4.91 13.32 -9.75
C ASP A 22 -5.08 12.00 -8.99
N ILE A 23 -5.33 12.11 -7.68
CA ILE A 23 -5.42 10.96 -6.78
C ILE A 23 -6.60 10.08 -7.16
N ILE A 24 -6.35 8.78 -7.30
CA ILE A 24 -7.35 7.73 -7.47
C ILE A 24 -7.30 6.83 -6.24
N ASN A 25 -8.37 6.84 -5.45
CA ASN A 25 -8.49 6.00 -4.27
C ASN A 25 -8.77 4.55 -4.68
N LEU A 26 -8.06 3.63 -4.05
CA LEU A 26 -8.24 2.19 -4.22
C LEU A 26 -9.09 1.69 -3.05
N ASN A 27 -10.41 1.81 -3.19
CA ASN A 27 -11.36 1.67 -2.08
C ASN A 27 -11.51 0.25 -1.55
N GLU A 28 -11.07 -0.77 -2.30
CA GLU A 28 -11.20 -2.17 -1.90
C GLU A 28 -10.14 -3.05 -2.55
N PHE A 29 -9.83 -4.14 -1.89
CA PHE A 29 -9.01 -5.24 -2.39
C PHE A 29 -9.73 -6.56 -2.17
N THR A 30 -9.55 -7.52 -3.06
CA THR A 30 -9.90 -8.90 -2.77
C THR A 30 -8.82 -9.51 -1.89
N VAL A 31 -9.21 -10.28 -0.86
CA VAL A 31 -8.29 -10.79 0.17
C VAL A 31 -8.56 -12.24 0.49
N GLN A 32 -7.49 -12.96 0.82
CA GLN A 32 -7.57 -14.33 1.34
C GLN A 32 -6.42 -14.57 2.32
N GLU A 33 -6.69 -15.15 3.48
CA GLU A 33 -5.63 -15.57 4.39
C GLU A 33 -4.79 -16.68 3.77
N ASP A 34 -3.45 -16.53 3.88
CA ASP A 34 -2.49 -17.57 3.53
C ASP A 34 -2.21 -18.43 4.75
N THR A 35 -2.93 -19.54 4.83
CA THR A 35 -2.82 -20.50 5.95
C THR A 35 -1.57 -21.38 5.88
N GLN A 36 -0.82 -21.34 4.78
CA GLN A 36 0.39 -22.16 4.63
C GLN A 36 1.60 -21.54 5.33
N GLY A 37 1.69 -20.21 5.40
CA GLY A 37 2.75 -19.49 6.12
C GLY A 37 4.18 -19.79 5.67
N VAL A 38 4.37 -20.28 4.44
CA VAL A 38 5.70 -20.71 3.94
C VAL A 38 6.59 -19.52 3.57
N VAL A 39 7.90 -19.71 3.65
CA VAL A 39 8.91 -18.66 3.35
C VAL A 39 8.91 -18.28 1.86
N ASN A 40 8.73 -19.24 0.97
CA ASN A 40 8.66 -19.01 -0.48
C ASN A 40 7.27 -19.39 -1.00
N PRO A 41 6.28 -18.51 -0.84
CA PRO A 41 4.92 -18.79 -1.25
C PRO A 41 4.79 -18.81 -2.77
N VAL A 42 3.92 -19.69 -3.26
CA VAL A 42 3.47 -19.63 -4.64
C VAL A 42 2.42 -18.53 -4.75
N LEU A 43 2.63 -17.60 -5.68
CA LEU A 43 1.67 -16.54 -5.94
C LEU A 43 0.34 -17.14 -6.43
N PRO A 44 -0.80 -16.78 -5.82
CA PRO A 44 -2.09 -17.23 -6.30
C PRO A 44 -2.37 -16.79 -7.74
N GLU A 45 -2.94 -17.68 -8.55
CA GLU A 45 -3.33 -17.40 -9.93
C GLU A 45 -4.83 -17.10 -10.08
N VAL A 46 -5.62 -17.50 -9.07
CA VAL A 46 -7.09 -17.35 -9.07
C VAL A 46 -7.51 -16.53 -7.86
N PHE A 47 -8.21 -15.45 -8.11
CA PHE A 47 -8.68 -14.49 -7.11
C PHE A 47 -10.21 -14.46 -6.93
N THR A 48 -10.91 -15.39 -7.58
CA THR A 48 -12.38 -15.52 -7.46
C THR A 48 -12.77 -16.22 -6.17
N GLY A 49 -13.84 -15.74 -5.54
CA GLY A 49 -14.31 -16.31 -4.27
C GLY A 49 -13.56 -15.82 -3.03
N TRP A 50 -12.62 -14.88 -3.19
CA TRP A 50 -11.96 -14.23 -2.09
C TRP A 50 -12.88 -13.21 -1.41
N ASP A 51 -12.65 -12.94 -0.14
CA ASP A 51 -13.30 -11.88 0.60
C ASP A 51 -12.91 -10.49 0.08
N THR A 52 -13.57 -9.45 0.58
CA THR A 52 -13.27 -8.06 0.25
C THR A 52 -12.89 -7.28 1.50
N LEU A 53 -11.76 -6.59 1.45
CA LEU A 53 -11.32 -5.63 2.46
C LEU A 53 -11.46 -4.22 1.87
N ARG A 54 -12.16 -3.34 2.57
CA ARG A 54 -12.43 -1.96 2.14
C ARG A 54 -11.60 -0.97 2.92
N VAL A 55 -11.40 0.20 2.33
CA VAL A 55 -10.79 1.34 3.04
C VAL A 55 -11.60 1.65 4.30
N GLY A 56 -10.90 1.72 5.44
CA GLY A 56 -11.48 1.85 6.76
C GLY A 56 -11.66 0.53 7.50
N ASP A 57 -11.62 -0.60 6.81
CA ASP A 57 -11.62 -1.91 7.46
C ASP A 57 -10.26 -2.18 8.12
N THR A 58 -10.28 -3.03 9.12
CA THR A 58 -9.09 -3.50 9.82
C THR A 58 -8.97 -5.01 9.70
N TRP A 59 -7.75 -5.47 9.42
CA TRP A 59 -7.37 -6.88 9.55
C TRP A 59 -6.36 -7.00 10.68
N LYS A 60 -6.53 -7.95 11.58
CA LYS A 60 -5.72 -8.10 12.78
C LYS A 60 -5.47 -9.57 13.11
N GLY A 61 -4.37 -9.79 13.78
CA GLY A 61 -3.95 -11.08 14.30
C GLY A 61 -2.45 -11.06 14.53
N ARG A 62 -1.93 -12.11 15.11
CA ARG A 62 -0.50 -12.28 15.37
C ARG A 62 0.04 -13.36 14.44
N ASP A 63 1.13 -13.02 13.73
CA ASP A 63 1.83 -13.95 12.85
C ASP A 63 0.94 -14.57 11.76
N LEU A 64 0.07 -13.74 11.19
CA LEU A 64 -0.83 -14.12 10.10
C LEU A 64 -0.33 -13.58 8.78
N PHE A 65 -0.66 -14.28 7.70
CA PHE A 65 -0.39 -13.83 6.33
C PHE A 65 -1.69 -13.63 5.56
N LEU A 66 -1.75 -12.54 4.77
CA LEU A 66 -2.90 -12.18 3.96
C LEU A 66 -2.45 -11.90 2.53
N TRP A 67 -3.06 -12.57 1.58
CA TRP A 67 -2.99 -12.17 0.18
C TRP A 67 -4.02 -11.06 -0.08
N MET A 68 -3.58 -9.97 -0.71
CA MET A 68 -4.43 -8.88 -1.15
C MET A 68 -4.21 -8.65 -2.64
N HIS A 69 -5.28 -8.62 -3.43
CA HIS A 69 -5.19 -8.46 -4.88
C HIS A 69 -6.11 -7.38 -5.39
N ARG A 70 -5.63 -6.63 -6.37
CA ARG A 70 -6.43 -5.67 -7.14
C ARG A 70 -5.88 -5.49 -8.55
N VAL A 71 -6.79 -5.30 -9.50
CA VAL A 71 -6.46 -4.78 -10.82
C VAL A 71 -6.62 -3.27 -10.80
N ILE A 72 -5.58 -2.53 -11.17
CA ILE A 72 -5.55 -1.08 -11.21
C ILE A 72 -5.47 -0.66 -12.68
N GLN A 73 -6.44 0.13 -13.15
CA GLN A 73 -6.37 0.76 -14.45
C GLN A 73 -5.66 2.11 -14.30
N VAL A 74 -4.46 2.23 -14.85
CA VAL A 74 -3.69 3.47 -14.81
C VAL A 74 -4.16 4.38 -15.96
N PRO A 75 -4.52 5.64 -15.70
CA PRO A 75 -4.98 6.56 -16.74
C PRO A 75 -3.94 6.74 -17.86
N ALA A 76 -4.39 6.71 -19.10
CA ALA A 76 -3.51 6.85 -20.26
C ALA A 76 -2.86 8.25 -20.33
N GLU A 77 -3.58 9.28 -19.87
CA GLU A 77 -3.13 10.67 -19.84
C GLU A 77 -2.00 10.93 -18.84
N TRP A 78 -1.67 9.94 -17.99
CA TRP A 78 -0.52 10.03 -17.08
C TRP A 78 0.80 9.63 -17.76
N LYS A 79 0.76 9.28 -19.06
CA LYS A 79 1.97 8.95 -19.83
C LYS A 79 2.99 10.08 -19.77
N GLY A 80 4.25 9.74 -19.50
CA GLY A 80 5.34 10.71 -19.30
C GLY A 80 5.39 11.35 -17.90
N LYS A 81 4.53 10.90 -16.97
CA LYS A 81 4.52 11.34 -15.57
C LYS A 81 5.08 10.27 -14.65
N LYS A 82 5.52 10.69 -13.46
CA LYS A 82 5.83 9.75 -12.39
C LYS A 82 4.55 9.24 -11.77
N ILE A 83 4.40 7.93 -11.68
CA ILE A 83 3.24 7.28 -11.08
C ILE A 83 3.66 6.73 -9.74
N VAL A 84 2.89 7.00 -8.71
CA VAL A 84 3.15 6.48 -7.37
C VAL A 84 1.92 5.77 -6.81
N GLY A 85 2.10 4.56 -6.30
CA GLY A 85 1.16 3.91 -5.40
C GLY A 85 1.51 4.25 -3.96
N ILE A 86 0.51 4.55 -3.16
CA ILE A 86 0.68 4.81 -1.73
C ILE A 86 -0.17 3.78 -1.02
N PHE A 87 0.49 2.86 -0.31
CA PHE A 87 -0.15 1.74 0.36
C PHE A 87 0.13 1.82 1.86
N ASP A 88 -0.89 2.19 2.61
CA ASP A 88 -0.85 2.28 4.06
C ASP A 88 -1.66 1.13 4.66
N PHE A 89 -0.96 0.14 5.18
CA PHE A 89 -1.59 -1.02 5.82
C PHE A 89 -2.03 -0.75 7.26
N GLY A 90 -1.84 0.48 7.75
CA GLY A 90 -2.12 0.82 9.14
C GLY A 90 -1.06 0.26 10.10
N ASN A 91 -1.40 0.23 11.39
CA ASN A 91 -0.52 -0.22 12.46
C ASN A 91 -1.22 -1.26 13.33
N THR A 92 -0.46 -2.23 13.86
CA THR A 92 -0.94 -3.22 14.83
C THR A 92 -0.40 -3.00 16.24
N GLY A 93 0.59 -2.13 16.41
CA GLY A 93 1.27 -1.85 17.68
C GLY A 93 1.55 -0.38 17.88
N ALA A 94 2.21 -0.05 18.99
CA ALA A 94 2.62 1.32 19.32
C ALA A 94 4.05 1.59 18.85
N GLY A 95 4.34 2.83 18.47
CA GLY A 95 5.68 3.29 18.09
C GLY A 95 6.02 3.08 16.62
N ASN A 96 7.32 3.04 16.34
CA ASN A 96 7.84 2.93 14.97
C ASN A 96 7.81 1.49 14.40
N ASN A 97 7.53 0.50 15.24
CA ASN A 97 7.40 -0.89 14.83
C ASN A 97 5.92 -1.16 14.54
N ALA A 98 5.51 -0.86 13.32
CA ALA A 98 4.10 -0.87 12.93
C ALA A 98 3.46 -2.25 12.82
N GLY A 99 4.26 -3.31 12.87
CA GLY A 99 3.80 -4.69 12.82
C GLY A 99 3.40 -5.21 11.46
N PHE A 100 3.05 -4.36 10.48
CA PHE A 100 2.72 -4.81 9.13
C PHE A 100 3.93 -4.68 8.20
N GLU A 101 4.27 -5.81 7.56
CA GLU A 101 5.25 -5.87 6.47
C GLU A 101 4.62 -6.57 5.27
N SER A 102 5.00 -6.20 4.07
CA SER A 102 4.48 -6.87 2.88
C SER A 102 5.50 -6.97 1.76
N MET A 103 5.26 -7.95 0.89
CA MET A 103 5.90 -8.04 -0.41
C MET A 103 4.86 -7.74 -1.49
N LEU A 104 5.16 -6.75 -2.32
CA LEU A 104 4.39 -6.44 -3.52
C LEU A 104 4.85 -7.30 -4.69
N TYR A 105 3.89 -7.90 -5.37
CA TYR A 105 4.05 -8.52 -6.68
C TYR A 105 3.31 -7.68 -7.71
N LEU A 106 4.00 -7.32 -8.79
CA LEU A 106 3.46 -6.55 -9.89
C LEU A 106 3.43 -7.43 -11.15
N ASN A 107 2.23 -7.62 -11.71
CA ASN A 107 2.03 -8.52 -12.86
C ASN A 107 2.67 -9.91 -12.67
N GLY A 108 2.50 -10.49 -11.48
CA GLY A 108 3.00 -11.81 -11.14
C GLY A 108 4.49 -11.88 -10.77
N LYS A 109 5.22 -10.77 -10.76
CA LYS A 109 6.64 -10.72 -10.42
C LYS A 109 6.86 -9.96 -9.11
N MET A 110 7.75 -10.49 -8.27
CA MET A 110 8.20 -9.81 -7.06
C MET A 110 8.77 -8.44 -7.41
N TYR A 111 8.34 -7.41 -6.70
CA TYR A 111 8.66 -6.03 -7.06
C TYR A 111 9.36 -5.27 -5.93
N GLN A 112 8.70 -5.06 -4.80
CA GLN A 112 9.20 -4.23 -3.70
C GLN A 112 8.57 -4.63 -2.37
N GLY A 113 9.32 -4.49 -1.26
CA GLY A 113 8.76 -4.49 0.09
C GLY A 113 7.97 -3.21 0.35
N VAL A 114 6.84 -3.32 1.04
CA VAL A 114 5.99 -2.19 1.46
C VAL A 114 5.61 -2.37 2.92
N ASP A 115 5.91 -1.34 3.73
CA ASP A 115 5.65 -1.32 5.16
C ASP A 115 5.23 0.09 5.63
N ALA A 116 5.09 0.28 6.93
CA ALA A 116 4.69 1.56 7.52
C ALA A 116 5.67 2.71 7.24
N ASN A 117 6.95 2.41 6.97
CA ASN A 117 7.98 3.39 6.67
C ASN A 117 8.21 3.57 5.16
N HIS A 118 7.81 2.57 4.35
CA HIS A 118 8.01 2.51 2.89
C HIS A 118 6.66 2.31 2.20
N LYS A 119 5.77 3.31 2.31
CA LYS A 119 4.40 3.27 1.77
C LYS A 119 4.32 3.59 0.29
N GLU A 120 5.38 4.19 -0.28
CA GLU A 120 5.41 4.68 -1.66
C GLU A 120 6.07 3.67 -2.59
N VAL A 121 5.39 3.39 -3.68
CA VAL A 121 5.86 2.52 -4.75
C VAL A 121 5.81 3.29 -6.06
N PHE A 122 6.94 3.47 -6.71
CA PHE A 122 7.00 4.13 -8.02
C PHE A 122 6.79 3.11 -9.13
N PHE A 123 5.85 3.42 -10.03
CA PHE A 123 5.54 2.59 -11.18
C PHE A 123 6.05 3.25 -12.46
N ASP A 124 6.44 2.40 -13.42
CA ASP A 124 6.82 2.84 -14.75
C ASP A 124 5.60 3.36 -15.54
N ASP A 125 5.79 4.38 -16.35
CA ASP A 125 4.73 4.97 -17.16
C ASP A 125 4.27 4.08 -18.33
N THR A 126 4.94 2.95 -18.56
CA THR A 126 4.48 1.92 -19.49
C THR A 126 3.16 1.27 -19.08
N TYR A 127 2.78 1.39 -17.79
CA TYR A 127 1.48 0.93 -17.31
C TYR A 127 0.32 1.87 -17.66
N CYS A 128 0.59 3.10 -18.13
CA CYS A 128 -0.45 4.04 -18.53
C CYS A 128 -1.33 3.50 -19.65
N GLY A 129 -2.65 3.55 -19.45
CA GLY A 129 -3.64 3.01 -20.38
C GLY A 129 -3.78 1.48 -20.34
N THR A 130 -3.13 0.81 -19.40
CA THR A 130 -3.20 -0.65 -19.24
C THR A 130 -3.71 -1.05 -17.86
N ASN A 131 -4.02 -2.33 -17.70
CA ASN A 131 -4.32 -2.93 -16.41
C ASN A 131 -3.00 -3.34 -15.73
N MET A 132 -2.85 -2.94 -14.48
CA MET A 132 -1.75 -3.31 -13.61
C MET A 132 -2.29 -4.24 -12.52
N TYR A 133 -1.77 -5.46 -12.46
CA TYR A 133 -2.18 -6.49 -11.49
C TYR A 133 -1.28 -6.37 -10.26
N VAL A 134 -1.84 -5.87 -9.18
CA VAL A 134 -1.15 -5.62 -7.91
C VAL A 134 -1.56 -6.69 -6.91
N THR A 135 -0.59 -7.41 -6.38
CA THR A 135 -0.82 -8.42 -5.35
C THR A 135 0.18 -8.22 -4.22
N PHE A 136 -0.31 -8.11 -2.99
CA PHE A 136 0.52 -8.08 -1.80
C PHE A 136 0.40 -9.40 -1.05
N ARG A 137 1.52 -9.84 -0.47
CA ARG A 137 1.50 -10.77 0.64
C ARG A 137 1.86 -9.99 1.89
N LEU A 138 0.86 -9.74 2.72
CA LEU A 138 0.95 -8.94 3.94
C LEU A 138 1.17 -9.86 5.14
N TRP A 139 2.10 -9.51 6.02
CA TRP A 139 2.32 -10.14 7.32
C TRP A 139 1.85 -9.21 8.43
N SER A 140 1.12 -9.73 9.41
CA SER A 140 0.56 -8.95 10.51
C SER A 140 1.56 -8.61 11.62
N GLY A 141 2.77 -9.15 11.56
CA GLY A 141 3.78 -8.99 12.62
C GLY A 141 3.53 -9.89 13.83
N LEU A 142 4.45 -9.77 14.78
CA LEU A 142 4.41 -10.53 16.05
C LEU A 142 3.79 -9.74 17.20
N GLU A 143 3.49 -8.46 17.01
CA GLU A 143 2.89 -7.62 18.05
C GLU A 143 1.39 -7.87 18.13
N GLY A 144 0.93 -8.39 19.27
CA GLY A 144 -0.49 -8.62 19.54
C GLY A 144 -1.18 -7.49 20.31
N GLY A 145 -0.54 -6.32 20.47
CA GLY A 145 -1.02 -5.21 21.29
C GLY A 145 -1.44 -3.99 20.47
N GLY A 146 -2.46 -3.29 20.95
CA GLY A 146 -2.95 -2.04 20.36
C GLY A 146 -4.21 -2.22 19.49
N VAL A 147 -4.81 -1.09 19.13
CA VAL A 147 -5.94 -1.05 18.20
C VAL A 147 -5.39 -0.89 16.79
N PRO A 148 -5.64 -1.82 15.86
CA PRO A 148 -5.21 -1.66 14.48
C PRO A 148 -5.81 -0.40 13.87
N THR A 149 -4.99 0.40 13.21
CA THR A 149 -5.50 1.52 12.41
C THR A 149 -6.01 1.04 11.07
N PRO A 150 -7.02 1.70 10.49
CA PRO A 150 -7.56 1.32 9.19
C PRO A 150 -6.51 1.40 8.07
N GLN A 151 -6.69 0.54 7.07
CA GLN A 151 -5.89 0.54 5.85
C GLN A 151 -6.39 1.62 4.88
N GLU A 152 -5.45 2.25 4.16
CA GLU A 152 -5.75 3.25 3.13
C GLU A 152 -4.83 3.05 1.93
N HIS A 153 -5.40 3.06 0.72
CA HIS A 153 -4.62 2.83 -0.49
C HIS A 153 -5.04 3.76 -1.63
N ARG A 154 -4.08 4.24 -2.41
CA ARG A 154 -4.33 5.11 -3.56
C ARG A 154 -3.19 5.07 -4.58
N ILE A 155 -3.47 5.49 -5.81
CA ILE A 155 -2.46 5.87 -6.79
C ILE A 155 -2.58 7.35 -7.12
N ALA A 156 -1.49 7.97 -7.52
CA ALA A 156 -1.44 9.39 -7.88
C ALA A 156 -0.29 9.68 -8.85
N ARG A 157 -0.29 10.88 -9.42
CA ARG A 157 0.90 11.44 -10.07
C ARG A 157 1.77 12.14 -9.03
N ALA A 158 3.08 11.94 -9.13
CA ALA A 158 4.11 12.59 -8.32
C ALA A 158 5.01 13.44 -9.25
N ASP A 159 4.56 14.63 -9.57
CA ASP A 159 5.27 15.59 -10.44
C ASP A 159 6.09 16.58 -9.60
#